data_c43245b9ba1ef28bb775eddb2e927034
#
_entry.id   c43245b9ba1ef28bb775eddb2e927034
#
_cell.length_a   1.000
_cell.length_b   1.000
_cell.length_c   1.000
_cell.angle_alpha   90.00
_cell.angle_beta   90.00
_cell.angle_gamma   90.00
#
_symmetry.space_group_name_H-M   'P 1'
#
loop_
_entity.id
_entity.type
_entity.pdbx_description
1 polymer ?
#
loop_
_entity_poly.entity_id
_entity_poly.type
_entity_poly.pdbx_seq_one_letter_code
_entity_poly.pdbx_strand_id
1 'polypeptide(L)'
;YEISLGLVGSEMCIRDSAKLVEKGKSKFAGHEIRHKNLGVIGLGAVGGPLANAARNLGMTVYGCDPFISIEAAWHLDSHIVRVNNRDEIYSKCDIISLHTPLLDDTRGMINAEAIAKMKEGVIVLNFARDLLVDDDAMAAALASGKVARYVTDFPNGKTANMPGCIAIPHLGASTEESEDNCAKMAVQELMDYLENGNIKNSVNYPNCDMGVCRAEGRITLLHRNIPNSLGRFTAAIAGENINIDGLMNKSRGEYAYTMLDLDRHPSADVGEHLKQ
;
A
#
# COMPACT_ATOMS: atom_id res chain seq x y z
N TYR A 1 19.36 19.67 -11.73
CA TYR A 1 18.62 20.89 -11.32
C TYR A 1 19.27 22.14 -11.86
N GLU A 2 20.60 22.30 -11.75
CA GLU A 2 21.30 23.49 -12.29
C GLU A 2 21.24 23.60 -13.82
N ILE A 3 21.10 22.48 -14.54
CA ILE A 3 21.03 22.49 -16.01
C ILE A 3 19.64 22.93 -16.51
N SER A 4 18.56 22.57 -15.81
CA SER A 4 17.21 22.99 -16.19
C SER A 4 16.98 24.47 -15.93
N LEU A 5 17.53 25.02 -14.86
CA LEU A 5 17.46 26.47 -14.57
C LEU A 5 18.30 27.31 -15.51
N GLY A 6 19.42 26.79 -16.03
CA GLY A 6 20.25 27.47 -17.04
C GLY A 6 19.66 27.43 -18.43
N LEU A 7 18.70 26.54 -18.72
CA LEU A 7 18.00 26.43 -20.02
C LEU A 7 16.70 27.22 -20.07
N VAL A 8 16.06 27.50 -18.93
CA VAL A 8 14.79 28.20 -18.80
C VAL A 8 15.07 29.62 -18.26
N GLY A 9 15.41 30.57 -19.09
CA GLY A 9 15.46 31.98 -18.72
C GLY A 9 16.74 32.74 -19.05
N SER A 10 17.70 32.13 -19.75
CA SER A 10 18.80 32.89 -20.35
C SER A 10 18.50 33.11 -21.82
N GLU A 11 18.73 34.34 -22.30
CA GLU A 11 18.75 34.73 -23.73
C GLU A 11 19.89 34.04 -24.51
N MET A 12 20.28 32.82 -24.09
CA MET A 12 21.31 32.05 -24.81
C MET A 12 20.77 31.67 -26.18
N CYS A 13 21.54 32.02 -27.20
CA CYS A 13 21.25 31.64 -28.59
C CYS A 13 20.95 30.12 -28.65
N ILE A 14 19.88 29.75 -29.34
CA ILE A 14 19.44 28.37 -29.55
C ILE A 14 20.58 27.42 -29.95
N ARG A 15 21.58 27.93 -30.72
CA ARG A 15 22.77 27.17 -31.11
C ARG A 15 23.70 26.81 -29.94
N ASP A 16 23.81 27.67 -28.94
CA ASP A 16 24.69 27.41 -27.78
C ASP A 16 24.00 26.47 -26.82
N SER A 17 22.67 26.55 -26.68
CA SER A 17 21.88 25.62 -25.92
C SER A 17 21.96 24.22 -26.49
N ALA A 18 21.85 24.04 -27.82
CA ALA A 18 21.99 22.72 -28.47
C ALA A 18 23.36 22.10 -28.23
N LYS A 19 24.46 22.89 -28.34
CA LYS A 19 25.81 22.42 -28.07
C LYS A 19 26.03 22.02 -26.61
N LEU A 20 25.45 22.78 -25.66
CA LEU A 20 25.52 22.46 -24.24
C LEU A 20 24.76 21.18 -23.91
N VAL A 21 23.57 20.99 -24.49
CA VAL A 21 22.77 19.77 -24.35
C VAL A 21 23.55 18.56 -24.88
N GLU A 22 24.09 18.64 -26.09
CA GLU A 22 24.89 17.56 -26.70
C GLU A 22 26.14 17.25 -25.87
N LYS A 23 26.88 18.25 -25.39
CA LYS A 23 28.05 18.09 -24.55
C LYS A 23 27.73 17.50 -23.18
N GLY A 24 26.53 17.84 -22.65
CA GLY A 24 26.08 17.42 -21.32
C GLY A 24 25.38 16.05 -21.30
N LYS A 25 24.86 15.57 -22.42
CA LYS A 25 23.99 14.37 -22.45
C LYS A 25 24.60 13.11 -21.86
N SER A 26 25.91 12.92 -22.00
CA SER A 26 26.60 11.75 -21.45
C SER A 26 26.54 11.67 -19.92
N LYS A 27 26.37 12.80 -19.23
CA LYS A 27 26.22 12.86 -17.77
C LYS A 27 24.87 12.32 -17.30
N PHE A 28 23.88 12.22 -18.20
CA PHE A 28 22.53 11.73 -17.95
C PHE A 28 22.27 10.37 -18.57
N ALA A 29 23.30 9.72 -19.12
CA ALA A 29 23.17 8.38 -19.62
C ALA A 29 22.76 7.43 -18.48
N GLY A 30 21.59 6.80 -18.64
CA GLY A 30 21.02 5.86 -17.68
C GLY A 30 21.14 4.42 -18.17
N HIS A 31 20.44 3.53 -17.50
CA HIS A 31 20.32 2.13 -17.86
C HIS A 31 18.88 1.82 -18.24
N GLU A 32 18.70 0.92 -19.21
CA GLU A 32 17.37 0.41 -19.53
C GLU A 32 16.80 -0.39 -18.37
N ILE A 33 15.49 -0.22 -18.13
CA ILE A 33 14.79 -1.00 -17.10
C ILE A 33 14.35 -2.37 -17.62
N ARG A 34 14.20 -2.52 -18.94
CA ARG A 34 13.87 -3.81 -19.58
C ARG A 34 14.89 -4.86 -19.20
N HIS A 35 14.41 -6.06 -18.88
CA HIS A 35 15.21 -7.20 -18.42
C HIS A 35 15.92 -7.02 -17.06
N LYS A 36 15.68 -5.92 -16.34
CA LYS A 36 16.10 -5.77 -14.96
C LYS A 36 15.15 -6.51 -14.02
N ASN A 37 15.68 -6.94 -12.88
CA ASN A 37 14.91 -7.57 -11.84
C ASN A 37 14.40 -6.50 -10.85
N LEU A 38 13.08 -6.38 -10.72
CA LEU A 38 12.44 -5.54 -9.71
C LEU A 38 11.94 -6.40 -8.56
N GLY A 39 12.33 -6.07 -7.35
CA GLY A 39 11.77 -6.61 -6.13
C GLY A 39 10.67 -5.68 -5.59
N VAL A 40 9.49 -6.20 -5.35
CA VAL A 40 8.38 -5.45 -4.75
C VAL A 40 8.08 -6.07 -3.38
N ILE A 41 8.26 -5.29 -2.33
CA ILE A 41 7.97 -5.71 -0.95
C ILE A 41 6.68 -5.04 -0.49
N GLY A 42 5.62 -5.84 -0.35
CA GLY A 42 4.23 -5.40 -0.20
C GLY A 42 3.51 -5.35 -1.55
N LEU A 43 2.47 -6.17 -1.70
CA LEU A 43 1.69 -6.32 -2.95
C LEU A 43 0.23 -5.88 -2.77
N GLY A 44 0.02 -4.91 -1.89
CA GLY A 44 -1.28 -4.27 -1.66
C GLY A 44 -1.69 -3.33 -2.79
N ALA A 45 -2.55 -2.35 -2.46
CA ALA A 45 -3.18 -1.43 -3.41
C ALA A 45 -2.20 -0.58 -4.25
N VAL A 46 -0.94 -0.39 -3.80
CA VAL A 46 0.09 0.35 -4.53
C VAL A 46 1.11 -0.60 -5.17
N GLY A 47 1.65 -1.55 -4.39
CA GLY A 47 2.70 -2.45 -4.87
C GLY A 47 2.23 -3.42 -5.94
N GLY A 48 0.98 -3.90 -5.88
CA GLY A 48 0.40 -4.77 -6.91
C GLY A 48 0.34 -4.11 -8.29
N PRO A 49 -0.32 -2.96 -8.45
CA PRO A 49 -0.32 -2.19 -9.70
C PRO A 49 1.08 -1.83 -10.21
N LEU A 50 2.01 -1.44 -9.32
CA LEU A 50 3.41 -1.21 -9.71
C LEU A 50 4.05 -2.48 -10.30
N ALA A 51 3.87 -3.63 -9.63
CA ALA A 51 4.40 -4.91 -10.09
C ALA A 51 3.88 -5.27 -11.49
N ASN A 52 2.58 -5.10 -11.73
CA ASN A 52 1.96 -5.31 -13.05
C ASN A 52 2.51 -4.34 -14.11
N ALA A 53 2.63 -3.05 -13.78
CA ALA A 53 3.16 -2.04 -14.68
C ALA A 53 4.61 -2.35 -15.06
N ALA A 54 5.44 -2.73 -14.10
CA ALA A 54 6.84 -3.10 -14.33
C ALA A 54 6.98 -4.34 -15.24
N ARG A 55 6.08 -5.33 -15.06
CA ARG A 55 5.98 -6.47 -15.98
C ARG A 55 5.72 -6.03 -17.42
N ASN A 56 4.74 -5.14 -17.60
CA ASN A 56 4.38 -4.60 -18.92
C ASN A 56 5.53 -3.80 -19.56
N LEU A 57 6.41 -3.21 -18.74
CA LEU A 57 7.65 -2.55 -19.19
C LEU A 57 8.80 -3.52 -19.49
N GLY A 58 8.57 -4.83 -19.36
CA GLY A 58 9.55 -5.88 -19.69
C GLY A 58 10.54 -6.19 -18.58
N MET A 59 10.23 -5.85 -17.32
CA MET A 59 11.02 -6.26 -16.16
C MET A 59 10.68 -7.68 -15.71
N THR A 60 11.62 -8.36 -15.04
CA THR A 60 11.32 -9.54 -14.23
C THR A 60 10.95 -9.08 -12.82
N VAL A 61 9.75 -9.39 -12.36
CA VAL A 61 9.25 -8.90 -11.06
C VAL A 61 9.22 -10.03 -10.05
N TYR A 62 9.83 -9.79 -8.88
CA TYR A 62 9.77 -10.64 -7.69
C TYR A 62 8.92 -9.95 -6.62
N GLY A 63 7.89 -10.62 -6.15
CA GLY A 63 6.97 -10.08 -5.17
C GLY A 63 7.03 -10.82 -3.82
N CYS A 64 7.13 -10.08 -2.72
CA CYS A 64 7.08 -10.60 -1.36
C CYS A 64 6.00 -9.88 -0.56
N ASP A 65 4.95 -10.62 -0.19
CA ASP A 65 3.92 -10.15 0.73
C ASP A 65 3.30 -11.36 1.45
N PRO A 66 3.61 -11.57 2.74
CA PRO A 66 3.06 -12.69 3.51
C PRO A 66 1.59 -12.52 3.87
N PHE A 67 1.03 -11.30 3.74
CA PHE A 67 -0.34 -10.96 4.13
C PHE A 67 -1.23 -10.59 2.95
N ILE A 68 -0.81 -10.91 1.72
CA ILE A 68 -1.58 -10.60 0.52
C ILE A 68 -3.00 -11.19 0.61
N SER A 69 -4.01 -10.37 0.34
CA SER A 69 -5.38 -10.87 0.26
C SER A 69 -5.60 -11.69 -1.02
N ILE A 70 -6.58 -12.59 -0.98
CA ILE A 70 -6.97 -13.36 -2.17
C ILE A 70 -7.34 -12.43 -3.32
N GLU A 71 -8.09 -11.37 -3.04
CA GLU A 71 -8.50 -10.37 -4.02
C GLU A 71 -7.29 -9.67 -4.66
N ALA A 72 -6.34 -9.20 -3.86
CA ALA A 72 -5.12 -8.57 -4.37
C ALA A 72 -4.31 -9.56 -5.24
N ALA A 73 -4.23 -10.83 -4.83
CA ALA A 73 -3.53 -11.86 -5.59
C ALA A 73 -4.17 -12.14 -6.96
N TRP A 74 -5.51 -12.08 -7.06
CA TRP A 74 -6.22 -12.23 -8.33
C TRP A 74 -5.93 -11.11 -9.34
N HIS A 75 -5.51 -9.95 -8.88
CA HIS A 75 -5.17 -8.81 -9.74
C HIS A 75 -3.69 -8.78 -10.18
N LEU A 76 -2.88 -9.72 -9.70
CA LEU A 76 -1.46 -9.80 -10.10
C LEU A 76 -1.28 -10.54 -11.42
N ASP A 77 -0.36 -10.06 -12.25
CA ASP A 77 0.10 -10.78 -13.43
C ASP A 77 0.70 -12.15 -13.03
N SER A 78 0.29 -13.20 -13.71
CA SER A 78 0.69 -14.58 -13.41
C SER A 78 2.20 -14.85 -13.56
N HIS A 79 2.95 -13.97 -14.22
CA HIS A 79 4.40 -14.06 -14.38
C HIS A 79 5.18 -13.35 -13.26
N ILE A 80 4.52 -12.74 -12.29
CA ILE A 80 5.20 -12.21 -11.11
C ILE A 80 5.68 -13.38 -10.26
N VAL A 81 6.98 -13.41 -10.00
CA VAL A 81 7.63 -14.49 -9.24
C VAL A 81 7.37 -14.26 -7.76
N ARG A 82 6.55 -15.10 -7.15
CA ARG A 82 6.36 -15.09 -5.71
C ARG A 82 7.63 -15.55 -4.99
N VAL A 83 8.07 -14.80 -4.00
CA VAL A 83 9.13 -15.19 -3.07
C VAL A 83 8.60 -15.18 -1.63
N ASN A 84 9.12 -16.08 -0.80
CA ASN A 84 8.60 -16.29 0.55
C ASN A 84 9.31 -15.42 1.60
N ASN A 85 10.49 -14.91 1.29
CA ASN A 85 11.23 -14.05 2.18
C ASN A 85 11.90 -12.89 1.42
N ARG A 86 12.25 -11.85 2.16
CA ARG A 86 12.88 -10.63 1.63
C ARG A 86 14.31 -10.86 1.14
N ASP A 87 15.02 -11.84 1.70
CA ASP A 87 16.42 -12.13 1.32
C ASP A 87 16.55 -12.54 -0.14
N GLU A 88 15.52 -13.22 -0.67
CA GLU A 88 15.49 -13.55 -2.09
C GLU A 88 15.38 -12.30 -2.98
N ILE A 89 14.60 -11.30 -2.55
CA ILE A 89 14.53 -10.01 -3.24
C ILE A 89 15.90 -9.32 -3.17
N TYR A 90 16.47 -9.24 -1.97
CA TYR A 90 17.76 -8.57 -1.78
C TYR A 90 18.86 -9.16 -2.69
N SER A 91 18.96 -10.47 -2.78
CA SER A 91 20.00 -11.12 -3.56
C SER A 91 19.79 -11.11 -5.08
N LYS A 92 18.53 -11.06 -5.54
CA LYS A 92 18.20 -11.26 -6.97
C LYS A 92 17.89 -9.96 -7.72
N CYS A 93 17.47 -8.89 -7.01
CA CYS A 93 16.91 -7.71 -7.66
C CYS A 93 17.93 -6.60 -7.88
N ASP A 94 17.79 -5.90 -9.00
CA ASP A 94 18.58 -4.72 -9.38
C ASP A 94 17.94 -3.44 -8.83
N ILE A 95 16.61 -3.48 -8.64
CA ILE A 95 15.79 -2.39 -8.09
C ILE A 95 14.88 -3.00 -7.04
N ILE A 96 14.74 -2.35 -5.91
CA ILE A 96 13.87 -2.78 -4.81
C ILE A 96 12.91 -1.65 -4.46
N SER A 97 11.61 -1.94 -4.45
CA SER A 97 10.55 -0.97 -4.14
C SER A 97 9.76 -1.42 -2.91
N LEU A 98 9.60 -0.49 -1.95
CA LEU A 98 8.96 -0.74 -0.67
C LEU A 98 7.53 -0.20 -0.68
N HIS A 99 6.57 -1.07 -0.32
CA HIS A 99 5.13 -0.76 -0.26
C HIS A 99 4.45 -1.38 0.97
N THR A 100 5.20 -1.51 2.06
CA THR A 100 4.70 -2.04 3.32
C THR A 100 4.32 -0.92 4.29
N PRO A 101 3.33 -1.14 5.17
CA PRO A 101 3.09 -0.23 6.29
C PRO A 101 4.27 -0.26 7.27
N LEU A 102 4.38 0.80 8.07
CA LEU A 102 5.33 0.84 9.18
C LEU A 102 4.74 0.08 10.38
N LEU A 103 5.28 -1.08 10.65
CA LEU A 103 4.97 -1.95 11.77
C LEU A 103 6.25 -2.28 12.53
N ASP A 104 6.15 -2.92 13.68
CA ASP A 104 7.34 -3.29 14.48
C ASP A 104 8.30 -4.20 13.72
N ASP A 105 7.78 -5.12 12.88
CA ASP A 105 8.55 -6.07 12.06
C ASP A 105 9.07 -5.47 10.74
N THR A 106 8.55 -4.33 10.32
CA THR A 106 8.98 -3.64 9.09
C THR A 106 9.85 -2.41 9.39
N ARG A 107 9.86 -1.93 10.62
CA ARG A 107 10.72 -0.82 11.04
C ARG A 107 12.19 -1.19 10.85
N GLY A 108 12.93 -0.34 10.12
CA GLY A 108 14.33 -0.55 9.82
C GLY A 108 14.61 -1.85 9.05
N MET A 109 13.65 -2.34 8.26
CA MET A 109 13.83 -3.57 7.50
C MET A 109 14.92 -3.47 6.44
N ILE A 110 15.25 -2.25 5.99
CA ILE A 110 16.40 -1.97 5.14
C ILE A 110 17.51 -1.41 6.04
N ASN A 111 18.21 -2.30 6.68
CA ASN A 111 19.36 -2.03 7.57
C ASN A 111 20.67 -2.51 6.93
N ALA A 112 21.78 -2.39 7.63
CA ALA A 112 23.10 -2.79 7.14
C ALA A 112 23.18 -4.27 6.77
N GLU A 113 22.50 -5.18 7.50
CA GLU A 113 22.47 -6.61 7.19
C GLU A 113 21.69 -6.88 5.89
N ALA A 114 20.52 -6.25 5.73
CA ALA A 114 19.73 -6.37 4.50
C ALA A 114 20.49 -5.82 3.30
N ILE A 115 21.12 -4.64 3.44
CA ILE A 115 21.93 -4.02 2.39
C ILE A 115 23.11 -4.90 1.99
N ALA A 116 23.77 -5.53 2.95
CA ALA A 116 24.90 -6.43 2.66
C ALA A 116 24.49 -7.60 1.72
N LYS A 117 23.26 -8.08 1.81
CA LYS A 117 22.71 -9.16 0.96
C LYS A 117 22.33 -8.68 -0.45
N MET A 118 22.20 -7.37 -0.66
CA MET A 118 21.77 -6.81 -1.95
C MET A 118 22.88 -6.90 -3.00
N LYS A 119 22.50 -6.74 -4.26
CA LYS A 119 23.46 -6.61 -5.36
C LYS A 119 24.27 -5.31 -5.24
N GLU A 120 25.48 -5.33 -5.79
CA GLU A 120 26.25 -4.10 -5.98
C GLU A 120 25.52 -3.16 -6.94
N GLY A 121 25.46 -1.88 -6.58
CA GLY A 121 24.80 -0.86 -7.39
C GLY A 121 23.27 -0.97 -7.43
N VAL A 122 22.65 -1.62 -6.44
CA VAL A 122 21.19 -1.71 -6.32
C VAL A 122 20.56 -0.32 -6.19
N ILE A 123 19.35 -0.17 -6.71
CA ILE A 123 18.52 1.04 -6.51
C ILE A 123 17.42 0.70 -5.52
N VAL A 124 17.24 1.53 -4.49
CA VAL A 124 16.18 1.37 -3.50
C VAL A 124 15.17 2.49 -3.65
N LEU A 125 13.89 2.13 -3.78
CA LEU A 125 12.77 3.04 -3.91
C LEU A 125 11.88 2.90 -2.65
N ASN A 126 11.69 3.98 -1.92
CA ASN A 126 10.85 4.01 -0.73
C ASN A 126 9.76 5.08 -0.87
N PHE A 127 8.61 4.68 -1.37
CA PHE A 127 7.40 5.49 -1.47
C PHE A 127 6.35 5.04 -0.46
N ALA A 128 6.78 4.49 0.68
CA ALA A 128 5.89 3.95 1.70
C ALA A 128 5.98 4.71 3.03
N ARG A 129 7.10 4.59 3.76
CA ARG A 129 7.34 5.29 5.06
C ARG A 129 8.84 5.47 5.30
N ASP A 130 9.24 6.57 5.90
CA ASP A 130 10.65 6.90 6.18
C ASP A 130 11.36 5.85 7.05
N LEU A 131 10.75 5.46 8.16
CA LEU A 131 11.33 4.55 9.14
C LEU A 131 11.44 3.08 8.71
N LEU A 132 11.11 2.74 7.48
CA LEU A 132 11.39 1.41 6.90
C LEU A 132 12.87 1.22 6.57
N VAL A 133 13.60 2.31 6.41
CA VAL A 133 15.02 2.34 6.04
C VAL A 133 15.83 2.90 7.20
N ASP A 134 16.95 2.27 7.50
CA ASP A 134 17.96 2.81 8.40
C ASP A 134 18.81 3.84 7.64
N ASP A 135 18.65 5.10 7.98
CA ASP A 135 19.30 6.21 7.28
C ASP A 135 20.82 6.16 7.36
N ASP A 136 21.39 5.73 8.50
CA ASP A 136 22.85 5.69 8.68
C ASP A 136 23.45 4.54 7.85
N ALA A 137 22.79 3.38 7.82
CA ALA A 137 23.17 2.27 6.97
C ALA A 137 23.04 2.62 5.47
N MET A 138 21.97 3.33 5.11
CA MET A 138 21.76 3.79 3.73
C MET A 138 22.82 4.81 3.29
N ALA A 139 23.15 5.78 4.13
CA ALA A 139 24.20 6.74 3.84
C ALA A 139 25.57 6.08 3.60
N ALA A 140 25.93 5.12 4.46
CA ALA A 140 27.16 4.34 4.29
C ALA A 140 27.15 3.52 2.99
N ALA A 141 26.02 2.94 2.64
CA ALA A 141 25.85 2.14 1.42
C ALA A 141 25.92 2.98 0.13
N LEU A 142 25.36 4.18 0.16
CA LEU A 142 25.50 5.15 -0.95
C LEU A 142 26.92 5.62 -1.11
N ALA A 143 27.62 5.93 0.01
CA ALA A 143 29.01 6.37 0.00
C ALA A 143 29.97 5.28 -0.55
N SER A 144 29.70 4.02 -0.24
CA SER A 144 30.49 2.88 -0.74
C SER A 144 30.16 2.45 -2.18
N GLY A 145 29.03 2.91 -2.74
CA GLY A 145 28.53 2.49 -4.03
C GLY A 145 27.77 1.16 -4.00
N LYS A 146 27.58 0.54 -2.83
CA LYS A 146 26.75 -0.65 -2.64
C LYS A 146 25.30 -0.41 -3.09
N VAL A 147 24.76 0.77 -2.74
CA VAL A 147 23.51 1.31 -3.26
C VAL A 147 23.84 2.43 -4.25
N ALA A 148 23.42 2.30 -5.48
CA ALA A 148 23.67 3.32 -6.51
C ALA A 148 22.80 4.58 -6.29
N ARG A 149 21.53 4.39 -5.90
CA ARG A 149 20.58 5.47 -5.62
C ARG A 149 19.56 5.01 -4.59
N TYR A 150 19.21 5.94 -3.71
CA TYR A 150 18.05 5.84 -2.84
C TYR A 150 17.03 6.93 -3.23
N VAL A 151 15.79 6.56 -3.50
CA VAL A 151 14.73 7.50 -3.88
C VAL A 151 13.62 7.41 -2.86
N THR A 152 13.17 8.55 -2.32
CA THR A 152 12.09 8.59 -1.33
C THR A 152 11.23 9.83 -1.49
N ASP A 153 9.93 9.69 -1.20
CA ASP A 153 8.97 10.79 -1.05
C ASP A 153 8.61 11.07 0.42
N PHE A 154 9.35 10.46 1.35
CA PHE A 154 9.31 10.75 2.79
C PHE A 154 10.65 11.31 3.29
N PRO A 155 11.08 12.48 2.77
CA PRO A 155 12.35 13.05 3.18
C PRO A 155 12.33 13.50 4.65
N ASN A 156 13.45 13.29 5.32
CA ASN A 156 13.72 13.80 6.65
C ASN A 156 15.02 14.64 6.64
N GLY A 157 15.42 15.18 7.77
CA GLY A 157 16.61 16.04 7.86
C GLY A 157 17.92 15.37 7.42
N LYS A 158 18.03 14.03 7.53
CA LYS A 158 19.20 13.26 7.05
C LYS A 158 19.11 13.02 5.55
N THR A 159 17.99 12.44 5.08
CA THR A 159 17.82 12.00 3.68
C THR A 159 17.82 13.18 2.70
N ALA A 160 17.28 14.34 3.11
CA ALA A 160 17.27 15.55 2.28
C ALA A 160 18.69 16.05 1.92
N ASN A 161 19.68 15.76 2.75
CA ASN A 161 21.07 16.16 2.55
C ASN A 161 22.02 14.99 2.27
N MET A 162 21.49 13.79 2.05
CA MET A 162 22.25 12.56 1.87
C MET A 162 22.76 12.45 0.42
N PRO A 163 24.08 12.46 0.16
CA PRO A 163 24.59 12.30 -1.20
C PRO A 163 24.15 10.98 -1.83
N GLY A 164 23.61 11.05 -3.06
CA GLY A 164 23.08 9.88 -3.76
C GLY A 164 21.62 9.57 -3.44
N CYS A 165 21.01 10.23 -2.46
CA CYS A 165 19.57 10.21 -2.22
C CYS A 165 18.87 11.21 -3.16
N ILE A 166 17.74 10.79 -3.71
CA ILE A 166 16.81 11.64 -4.47
C ILE A 166 15.54 11.77 -3.65
N ALA A 167 15.40 12.90 -2.99
CA ALA A 167 14.23 13.23 -2.20
C ALA A 167 13.23 14.01 -3.07
N ILE A 168 11.99 13.55 -3.10
CA ILE A 168 10.90 14.21 -3.81
C ILE A 168 9.76 14.53 -2.83
N PRO A 169 8.88 15.48 -3.12
CA PRO A 169 7.70 15.70 -2.30
C PRO A 169 6.71 14.53 -2.43
N HIS A 170 5.96 14.28 -1.34
CA HIS A 170 4.94 13.23 -1.27
C HIS A 170 3.67 13.68 -2.02
N LEU A 171 3.65 13.47 -3.34
CA LEU A 171 2.58 13.92 -4.24
C LEU A 171 1.83 12.76 -4.92
N GLY A 172 2.01 11.52 -4.45
CA GLY A 172 1.46 10.34 -5.13
C GLY A 172 -0.07 10.34 -5.31
N ALA A 173 -0.80 11.02 -4.42
CA ALA A 173 -2.25 11.18 -4.49
C ALA A 173 -2.70 12.66 -4.67
N SER A 174 -1.77 13.58 -4.91
CA SER A 174 -2.05 15.02 -4.98
C SER A 174 -2.29 15.45 -6.41
N THR A 175 -3.32 14.92 -7.04
CA THR A 175 -3.85 15.37 -8.32
C THR A 175 -5.32 15.72 -8.17
N GLU A 176 -5.82 16.62 -9.02
CA GLU A 176 -7.23 17.02 -9.02
C GLU A 176 -8.17 15.82 -9.19
N GLU A 177 -7.82 14.90 -10.10
CA GLU A 177 -8.60 13.69 -10.33
C GLU A 177 -8.57 12.74 -9.12
N SER A 178 -7.45 12.66 -8.40
CA SER A 178 -7.34 11.84 -7.19
C SER A 178 -8.24 12.36 -6.08
N GLU A 179 -8.27 13.69 -5.86
CA GLU A 179 -9.13 14.32 -4.87
C GLU A 179 -10.61 14.09 -5.18
N ASP A 180 -11.01 14.29 -6.45
CA ASP A 180 -12.36 14.02 -6.94
C ASP A 180 -12.75 12.53 -6.76
N ASN A 181 -11.85 11.62 -7.11
CA ASN A 181 -12.11 10.19 -6.97
C ASN A 181 -12.21 9.77 -5.50
N CYS A 182 -11.37 10.32 -4.61
CA CYS A 182 -11.47 10.08 -3.17
C CYS A 182 -12.81 10.56 -2.61
N ALA A 183 -13.28 11.74 -3.01
CA ALA A 183 -14.57 12.27 -2.60
C ALA A 183 -15.74 11.37 -3.06
N LYS A 184 -15.74 10.96 -4.33
CA LYS A 184 -16.76 10.05 -4.89
C LYS A 184 -16.75 8.70 -4.19
N MET A 185 -15.57 8.13 -3.95
CA MET A 185 -15.42 6.84 -3.29
C MET A 185 -15.89 6.90 -1.83
N ALA A 186 -15.54 7.96 -1.10
CA ALA A 186 -16.00 8.15 0.27
C ALA A 186 -17.52 8.23 0.38
N VAL A 187 -18.18 8.95 -0.56
CA VAL A 187 -19.64 9.03 -0.62
C VAL A 187 -20.25 7.65 -0.93
N GLN A 188 -19.71 6.92 -1.89
CA GLN A 188 -20.18 5.58 -2.24
C GLN A 188 -20.06 4.59 -1.08
N GLU A 189 -18.94 4.61 -0.36
CA GLU A 189 -18.71 3.76 0.82
C GLU A 189 -19.66 4.11 1.96
N LEU A 190 -19.92 5.41 2.17
CA LEU A 190 -20.89 5.86 3.17
C LEU A 190 -22.32 5.45 2.80
N MET A 191 -22.71 5.58 1.54
CA MET A 191 -24.02 5.12 1.06
C MET A 191 -24.18 3.60 1.24
N ASP A 192 -23.16 2.82 0.84
CA ASP A 192 -23.18 1.37 1.02
C ASP A 192 -23.28 0.95 2.51
N TYR A 193 -22.61 1.70 3.39
CA TYR A 193 -22.76 1.50 4.83
C TYR A 193 -24.16 1.82 5.32
N LEU A 194 -24.72 2.95 4.92
CA LEU A 194 -26.04 3.37 5.38
C LEU A 194 -27.18 2.50 4.82
N GLU A 195 -27.06 2.06 3.57
CA GLU A 195 -28.10 1.29 2.88
C GLU A 195 -27.99 -0.22 3.14
N ASN A 196 -26.75 -0.74 3.21
CA ASN A 196 -26.48 -2.17 3.27
C ASN A 196 -25.71 -2.61 4.52
N GLY A 197 -25.17 -1.68 5.32
CA GLY A 197 -24.33 -2.01 6.47
C GLY A 197 -22.93 -2.50 6.10
N ASN A 198 -22.51 -2.45 4.84
CA ASN A 198 -21.20 -2.89 4.43
C ASN A 198 -20.11 -1.94 4.90
N ILE A 199 -18.98 -2.47 5.38
CA ILE A 199 -17.80 -1.68 5.76
C ILE A 199 -16.67 -1.98 4.79
N LYS A 200 -16.17 -0.93 4.12
CA LYS A 200 -14.97 -0.96 3.26
C LYS A 200 -14.00 0.12 3.70
N ASN A 201 -12.70 -0.16 3.63
CA ASN A 201 -11.59 0.78 3.89
C ASN A 201 -11.64 1.53 5.24
N SER A 202 -12.37 1.00 6.22
CA SER A 202 -12.44 1.61 7.55
C SER A 202 -11.08 1.55 8.26
N VAL A 203 -10.73 2.64 8.96
CA VAL A 203 -9.52 2.71 9.79
C VAL A 203 -9.65 1.83 11.03
N ASN A 204 -10.84 1.77 11.64
CA ASN A 204 -11.06 1.14 12.93
C ASN A 204 -11.61 -0.29 12.82
N TYR A 205 -12.43 -0.56 11.81
CA TYR A 205 -13.13 -1.82 11.65
C TYR A 205 -12.59 -2.63 10.47
N PRO A 206 -12.72 -3.94 10.49
CA PRO A 206 -12.35 -4.79 9.35
C PRO A 206 -13.32 -4.58 8.18
N ASN A 207 -12.87 -4.82 6.97
CA ASN A 207 -13.77 -4.92 5.81
C ASN A 207 -14.78 -6.06 6.05
N CYS A 208 -16.06 -5.73 5.97
CA CYS A 208 -17.17 -6.66 6.21
C CYS A 208 -18.25 -6.34 5.18
N ASP A 209 -18.49 -7.23 4.25
CA ASP A 209 -19.37 -7.01 3.10
C ASP A 209 -20.21 -8.27 2.85
N MET A 210 -21.52 -8.14 2.99
CA MET A 210 -22.52 -9.16 2.67
C MET A 210 -23.33 -8.82 1.39
N GLY A 211 -22.85 -7.84 0.62
CA GLY A 211 -23.52 -7.34 -0.57
C GLY A 211 -24.75 -6.50 -0.27
N VAL A 212 -25.55 -6.25 -1.32
CA VAL A 212 -26.81 -5.52 -1.20
C VAL A 212 -27.77 -6.29 -0.29
N CYS A 213 -28.33 -5.59 0.69
CA CYS A 213 -29.30 -6.18 1.60
C CYS A 213 -30.57 -6.56 0.84
N ARG A 214 -30.87 -7.86 0.80
CA ARG A 214 -32.09 -8.42 0.20
C ARG A 214 -32.96 -9.15 1.22
N ALA A 215 -32.50 -9.21 2.46
CA ALA A 215 -33.23 -9.78 3.57
C ALA A 215 -34.37 -8.84 4.02
N GLU A 216 -35.40 -9.39 4.67
CA GLU A 216 -36.49 -8.60 5.27
C GLU A 216 -36.00 -7.70 6.40
N GLY A 217 -34.91 -8.08 7.07
CA GLY A 217 -34.21 -7.28 8.05
C GLY A 217 -32.70 -7.54 8.06
N ARG A 218 -31.91 -6.49 8.23
CA ARG A 218 -30.47 -6.60 8.50
C ARG A 218 -30.12 -5.85 9.77
N ILE A 219 -29.43 -6.53 10.68
CA ILE A 219 -28.85 -5.91 11.88
C ILE A 219 -27.36 -5.81 11.72
N THR A 220 -26.81 -4.68 12.09
CA THR A 220 -25.35 -4.46 12.16
C THR A 220 -24.93 -4.08 13.56
N LEU A 221 -23.88 -4.71 14.06
CA LEU A 221 -23.41 -4.56 15.45
C LEU A 221 -21.94 -4.19 15.45
N LEU A 222 -21.65 -2.99 15.96
CA LEU A 222 -20.31 -2.53 16.28
C LEU A 222 -20.04 -2.90 17.75
N HIS A 223 -19.07 -3.78 18.02
CA HIS A 223 -18.85 -4.26 19.37
C HIS A 223 -17.37 -4.54 19.66
N ARG A 224 -17.06 -4.76 20.94
CA ARG A 224 -15.73 -5.23 21.34
C ARG A 224 -15.55 -6.70 20.99
N ASN A 225 -14.35 -7.05 20.58
CA ASN A 225 -13.96 -8.43 20.26
C ASN A 225 -13.71 -9.21 21.56
N ILE A 226 -14.77 -9.61 22.25
CA ILE A 226 -14.71 -10.36 23.51
C ILE A 226 -15.39 -11.73 23.36
N PRO A 227 -15.00 -12.73 24.18
CA PRO A 227 -15.62 -14.05 24.14
C PRO A 227 -17.13 -14.01 24.30
N ASN A 228 -17.81 -14.92 23.60
CA ASN A 228 -19.27 -15.13 23.66
C ASN A 228 -20.15 -14.00 23.10
N SER A 229 -19.59 -12.98 22.44
CA SER A 229 -20.42 -11.91 21.83
C SER A 229 -21.42 -12.46 20.82
N LEU A 230 -20.99 -13.33 19.90
CA LEU A 230 -21.88 -13.96 18.91
C LEU A 230 -22.99 -14.80 19.56
N GLY A 231 -22.64 -15.59 20.60
CA GLY A 231 -23.61 -16.39 21.33
C GLY A 231 -24.72 -15.55 21.95
N ARG A 232 -24.39 -14.37 22.50
CA ARG A 232 -25.36 -13.43 23.06
C ARG A 232 -26.24 -12.82 21.96
N PHE A 233 -25.68 -12.41 20.85
CA PHE A 233 -26.46 -11.82 19.75
C PHE A 233 -27.41 -12.82 19.13
N THR A 234 -26.95 -14.02 18.84
CA THR A 234 -27.80 -15.07 18.27
C THR A 234 -28.89 -15.56 19.23
N ALA A 235 -28.59 -15.61 20.55
CA ALA A 235 -29.59 -15.96 21.56
C ALA A 235 -30.69 -14.88 21.69
N ALA A 236 -30.33 -13.60 21.62
CA ALA A 236 -31.30 -12.52 21.67
C ALA A 236 -32.27 -12.56 20.47
N ILE A 237 -31.77 -12.85 19.28
CA ILE A 237 -32.58 -12.97 18.05
C ILE A 237 -33.44 -14.24 18.08
N ALA A 238 -32.88 -15.36 18.51
CA ALA A 238 -33.60 -16.62 18.64
C ALA A 238 -34.74 -16.53 19.69
N GLY A 239 -34.56 -15.72 20.75
CA GLY A 239 -35.59 -15.46 21.76
C GLY A 239 -36.87 -14.84 21.19
N GLU A 240 -36.81 -14.15 20.07
CA GLU A 240 -37.97 -13.62 19.33
C GLU A 240 -38.47 -14.55 18.21
N ASN A 241 -37.96 -15.77 18.15
CA ASN A 241 -38.32 -16.73 17.10
C ASN A 241 -38.07 -16.20 15.67
N ILE A 242 -36.94 -15.43 15.51
CA ILE A 242 -36.46 -14.90 14.24
C ILE A 242 -35.35 -15.82 13.71
N ASN A 243 -35.41 -16.16 12.42
CA ASN A 243 -34.37 -16.94 11.78
C ASN A 243 -33.24 -16.03 11.26
N ILE A 244 -32.01 -16.51 11.34
CA ILE A 244 -30.82 -15.84 10.77
C ILE A 244 -30.49 -16.51 9.45
N ASP A 245 -30.71 -15.82 8.34
CA ASP A 245 -30.45 -16.32 6.98
C ASP A 245 -28.97 -16.16 6.59
N GLY A 246 -28.30 -15.16 7.13
CA GLY A 246 -26.89 -14.91 6.89
C GLY A 246 -26.23 -14.27 8.10
N LEU A 247 -24.96 -14.65 8.35
CA LEU A 247 -24.15 -14.08 9.43
C LEU A 247 -22.74 -13.88 8.94
N MET A 248 -22.21 -12.68 9.16
CA MET A 248 -20.79 -12.38 8.99
C MET A 248 -20.29 -11.66 10.24
N ASN A 249 -19.19 -12.15 10.79
CA ASN A 249 -18.47 -11.47 11.87
C ASN A 249 -17.00 -11.38 11.51
N LYS A 250 -16.44 -10.19 11.65
CA LYS A 250 -15.00 -9.96 11.49
C LYS A 250 -14.49 -9.06 12.58
N SER A 251 -13.23 -9.28 12.98
CA SER A 251 -12.57 -8.49 14.02
C SER A 251 -11.27 -7.88 13.55
N ARG A 252 -10.92 -6.75 14.15
CA ARG A 252 -9.63 -6.08 13.99
C ARG A 252 -9.19 -5.56 15.36
N GLY A 253 -8.23 -6.27 15.97
CA GLY A 253 -7.78 -5.94 17.32
C GLY A 253 -8.92 -6.06 18.34
N GLU A 254 -9.18 -4.97 19.05
CA GLU A 254 -10.19 -4.91 20.11
C GLU A 254 -11.63 -4.75 19.60
N TYR A 255 -11.82 -4.46 18.31
CA TYR A 255 -13.14 -4.20 17.74
C TYR A 255 -13.57 -5.30 16.79
N ALA A 256 -14.86 -5.54 16.78
CA ALA A 256 -15.49 -6.48 15.85
C ALA A 256 -16.76 -5.86 15.26
N TYR A 257 -17.10 -6.34 14.08
CA TYR A 257 -18.31 -5.97 13.37
C TYR A 257 -19.06 -7.23 12.97
N THR A 258 -20.33 -7.29 13.35
CA THR A 258 -21.22 -8.41 13.01
C THR A 258 -22.39 -7.90 12.17
N MET A 259 -22.68 -8.61 11.09
CA MET A 259 -23.87 -8.41 10.25
C MET A 259 -24.73 -9.66 10.32
N LEU A 260 -26.03 -9.47 10.43
CA LEU A 260 -27.04 -10.54 10.52
C LEU A 260 -28.16 -10.22 9.55
N ASP A 261 -28.40 -11.10 8.59
CA ASP A 261 -29.59 -11.06 7.73
C ASP A 261 -30.67 -11.94 8.34
N LEU A 262 -31.89 -11.40 8.43
CA LEU A 262 -33.01 -11.96 9.14
C LEU A 262 -34.19 -12.22 8.20
N ASP A 263 -34.99 -13.25 8.50
CA ASP A 263 -36.21 -13.60 7.77
C ASP A 263 -37.40 -12.63 8.01
N ARG A 264 -37.24 -11.71 8.98
CA ARG A 264 -38.23 -10.66 9.30
C ARG A 264 -37.61 -9.50 10.04
N HIS A 265 -38.32 -8.38 10.14
CA HIS A 265 -37.86 -7.25 10.93
C HIS A 265 -37.89 -7.58 12.44
N PRO A 266 -36.79 -7.32 13.16
CA PRO A 266 -36.76 -7.47 14.62
C PRO A 266 -37.63 -6.43 15.31
N SER A 267 -38.12 -6.75 16.52
CA SER A 267 -38.80 -5.76 17.36
C SER A 267 -37.83 -4.69 17.89
N ALA A 268 -38.36 -3.57 18.36
CA ALA A 268 -37.54 -2.55 18.99
C ALA A 268 -36.82 -3.07 20.26
N ASP A 269 -37.42 -4.05 20.94
CA ASP A 269 -36.87 -4.66 22.17
C ASP A 269 -35.59 -5.46 21.92
N VAL A 270 -35.44 -6.11 20.73
CA VAL A 270 -34.19 -6.75 20.34
C VAL A 270 -33.04 -5.75 20.31
N GLY A 271 -33.29 -4.56 19.74
CA GLY A 271 -32.29 -3.49 19.69
C GLY A 271 -31.77 -3.08 21.08
N GLU A 272 -32.64 -3.04 22.08
CA GLU A 272 -32.24 -2.72 23.46
C GLU A 272 -31.48 -3.87 24.14
N HIS A 273 -31.89 -5.12 23.91
CA HIS A 273 -31.18 -6.32 24.42
C HIS A 273 -29.76 -6.47 23.81
N LEU A 274 -29.56 -6.03 22.57
CA LEU A 274 -28.27 -6.10 21.89
C LEU A 274 -27.28 -5.00 22.32
N LYS A 275 -27.77 -3.92 22.98
CA LYS A 275 -26.92 -2.84 23.50
C LYS A 275 -26.28 -3.17 24.87
N GLN A 276 -26.72 -4.21 25.57
CA GLN A 276 -26.19 -4.68 26.85
C GLN A 276 -25.03 -5.68 26.65
#